data_91744c7413ecd20526452525291cf480
#
_entry.id   91744c7413ecd20526452525291cf480
#
_cell.length_a   1.000
_cell.length_b   1.000
_cell.length_c   1.000
_cell.angle_alpha   90.00
_cell.angle_beta   90.00
_cell.angle_gamma   90.00
#
_symmetry.space_group_name_H-M   'P 1'
#
loop_
_entity.id
_entity.type
_entity.pdbx_description
1 polymer ?
#
loop_
_entity_poly.entity_id
_entity_poly.type
_entity_poly.pdbx_seq_one_letter_code
_entity_poly.pdbx_strand_id
1 'polypeptide(L)'
;LGLNSALWRGKRVLVTGHTGFKGSWLSLLLKDLGAEVVGLSLPPESPQSLFVDARISDQVSANFFEDIRDELQVSNAIGILRPDYVFHLAAQAYVRRSVRNPIESITTNVTGTANVLLSSLACESVIGMTIATTDKVYENLGRNRPFEESDKLGGIDPYSASKAATEIIVNSISIANNPSKKRITTVRAGNVIGGGDWGEDRLVPDLVRALCSNQLISIRNPNATRPWQHVLDCLYGYLLLAQSHLEGKDGIPTAINFGPSNSLTVKELVCLFEKAFKKKANYEYLKSPIPESEQLELSSKLAKSTLGWQL
;
A
#
# COMPACT_ATOMS: atom_id res chain seq x y z
N LEU A 1 -0.44 -20.63 10.61
CA LEU A 1 -0.29 -20.75 9.14
C LEU A 1 0.86 -19.82 8.72
N GLY A 2 1.98 -20.38 8.27
CA GLY A 2 3.12 -19.61 7.74
C GLY A 2 3.07 -19.49 6.22
N LEU A 3 3.94 -18.65 5.66
CA LEU A 3 4.13 -18.56 4.22
C LEU A 3 4.77 -19.86 3.69
N ASN A 4 4.23 -20.38 2.62
CA ASN A 4 4.72 -21.59 1.97
C ASN A 4 5.66 -21.22 0.81
N SER A 5 6.97 -21.22 1.06
CA SER A 5 7.97 -20.88 0.03
C SER A 5 7.91 -21.81 -1.20
N ALA A 6 7.47 -23.05 -1.05
CA ALA A 6 7.35 -23.98 -2.19
C ALA A 6 6.29 -23.49 -3.21
N LEU A 7 5.26 -22.77 -2.76
CA LEU A 7 4.24 -22.19 -3.64
C LEU A 7 4.78 -21.03 -4.48
N TRP A 8 5.72 -20.27 -3.92
CA TRP A 8 6.28 -19.09 -4.57
C TRP A 8 7.43 -19.40 -5.51
N ARG A 9 8.11 -20.54 -5.28
CA ARG A 9 9.29 -20.91 -6.07
C ARG A 9 8.97 -21.01 -7.55
N GLY A 10 9.67 -20.19 -8.35
CA GLY A 10 9.51 -20.12 -9.81
C GLY A 10 8.22 -19.42 -10.27
N LYS A 11 7.41 -18.88 -9.35
CA LYS A 11 6.30 -18.01 -9.72
C LYS A 11 6.81 -16.66 -10.18
N ARG A 12 6.33 -16.20 -11.33
CA ARG A 12 6.60 -14.86 -11.83
C ARG A 12 5.61 -13.88 -11.22
N VAL A 13 6.12 -12.95 -10.43
CA VAL A 13 5.29 -12.00 -9.66
C VAL A 13 5.61 -10.59 -10.13
N LEU A 14 4.59 -9.91 -10.65
CA LEU A 14 4.67 -8.49 -11.00
C LEU A 14 4.37 -7.63 -9.76
N VAL A 15 5.29 -6.73 -9.43
CA VAL A 15 5.10 -5.71 -8.39
C VAL A 15 5.09 -4.34 -9.06
N THR A 16 3.91 -3.72 -9.18
CA THR A 16 3.87 -2.32 -9.60
C THR A 16 4.18 -1.41 -8.42
N GLY A 17 4.92 -0.33 -8.65
CA GLY A 17 5.39 0.53 -7.55
C GLY A 17 6.55 -0.07 -6.74
N HIS A 18 7.34 -0.97 -7.35
CA HIS A 18 8.48 -1.63 -6.70
C HIS A 18 9.61 -0.67 -6.30
N THR A 19 9.68 0.52 -6.88
CA THR A 19 10.63 1.57 -6.50
C THR A 19 10.23 2.32 -5.23
N GLY A 20 8.96 2.20 -4.81
CA GLY A 20 8.44 2.81 -3.60
C GLY A 20 8.76 2.00 -2.33
N PHE A 21 8.51 2.59 -1.17
CA PHE A 21 8.79 2.00 0.15
C PHE A 21 8.23 0.57 0.33
N LYS A 22 6.90 0.41 0.23
CA LYS A 22 6.26 -0.91 0.37
C LYS A 22 6.65 -1.88 -0.74
N GLY A 23 6.74 -1.38 -1.98
CA GLY A 23 7.06 -2.20 -3.14
C GLY A 23 8.48 -2.78 -3.08
N SER A 24 9.44 -1.99 -2.58
CA SER A 24 10.82 -2.46 -2.37
C SER A 24 10.88 -3.57 -1.30
N TRP A 25 10.22 -3.38 -0.14
CA TRP A 25 10.13 -4.44 0.88
C TRP A 25 9.44 -5.69 0.36
N LEU A 26 8.34 -5.54 -0.38
CA LEU A 26 7.62 -6.68 -0.96
C LEU A 26 8.48 -7.44 -1.96
N SER A 27 9.25 -6.74 -2.78
CA SER A 27 10.17 -7.36 -3.75
C SER A 27 11.23 -8.22 -3.06
N LEU A 28 11.81 -7.74 -1.94
CA LEU A 28 12.75 -8.51 -1.12
C LEU A 28 12.11 -9.76 -0.53
N LEU A 29 10.91 -9.62 0.07
CA LEU A 29 10.19 -10.75 0.66
C LEU A 29 9.83 -11.82 -0.38
N LEU A 30 9.34 -11.42 -1.55
CA LEU A 30 9.01 -12.33 -2.64
C LEU A 30 10.23 -13.06 -3.18
N LYS A 31 11.36 -12.36 -3.33
CA LYS A 31 12.64 -12.96 -3.72
C LYS A 31 13.09 -14.01 -2.69
N ASP A 32 13.03 -13.68 -1.39
CA ASP A 32 13.38 -14.59 -0.30
C ASP A 32 12.50 -15.85 -0.30
N LEU A 33 11.24 -15.72 -0.68
CA LEU A 33 10.33 -16.86 -0.90
C LEU A 33 10.62 -17.66 -2.18
N GLY A 34 11.55 -17.20 -3.02
CA GLY A 34 11.95 -17.88 -4.27
C GLY A 34 11.13 -17.54 -5.50
N ALA A 35 10.36 -16.45 -5.47
CA ALA A 35 9.64 -15.94 -6.64
C ALA A 35 10.58 -15.22 -7.63
N GLU A 36 10.24 -15.28 -8.92
CA GLU A 36 10.80 -14.43 -9.96
C GLU A 36 10.08 -13.09 -9.93
N VAL A 37 10.71 -12.09 -9.30
CA VAL A 37 10.08 -10.78 -9.12
C VAL A 37 10.39 -9.87 -10.30
N VAL A 38 9.36 -9.23 -10.84
CA VAL A 38 9.48 -8.22 -11.88
C VAL A 38 8.83 -6.92 -11.41
N GLY A 39 9.53 -5.82 -11.61
CA GLY A 39 9.06 -4.50 -11.22
C GLY A 39 8.51 -3.68 -12.40
N LEU A 40 7.39 -2.97 -12.19
CA LEU A 40 6.88 -1.94 -13.09
C LEU A 40 6.54 -0.69 -12.29
N SER A 41 7.22 0.42 -12.56
CA SER A 41 7.06 1.67 -11.80
C SER A 41 7.76 2.82 -12.50
N LEU A 42 7.45 4.05 -12.11
CA LEU A 42 8.35 5.17 -12.39
C LEU A 42 9.68 4.95 -11.67
N PRO A 43 10.79 5.58 -12.13
CA PRO A 43 12.05 5.63 -11.39
C PRO A 43 11.85 6.13 -9.95
N PRO A 44 12.75 5.82 -9.01
CA PRO A 44 12.64 6.34 -7.63
C PRO A 44 12.70 7.87 -7.64
N GLU A 45 11.79 8.51 -6.90
CA GLU A 45 11.68 9.98 -6.83
C GLU A 45 12.89 10.64 -6.13
N SER A 46 13.64 9.88 -5.34
CA SER A 46 14.79 10.36 -4.57
C SER A 46 15.92 9.34 -4.58
N PRO A 47 17.19 9.81 -4.60
CA PRO A 47 18.33 8.92 -4.37
C PRO A 47 18.34 8.32 -2.95
N GLN A 48 17.68 8.96 -1.99
CA GLN A 48 17.42 8.39 -0.66
C GLN A 48 16.11 7.59 -0.70
N SER A 49 16.23 6.31 -0.99
CA SER A 49 15.09 5.39 -1.03
C SER A 49 15.53 3.97 -0.73
N LEU A 50 14.63 3.17 -0.19
CA LEU A 50 14.91 1.75 0.03
C LEU A 50 15.30 1.03 -1.28
N PHE A 51 14.72 1.45 -2.40
CA PHE A 51 15.06 0.90 -3.72
C PHE A 51 16.54 1.04 -4.04
N VAL A 52 17.13 2.22 -3.74
CA VAL A 52 18.54 2.50 -3.95
C VAL A 52 19.39 1.85 -2.87
N ASP A 53 19.05 2.06 -1.59
CA ASP A 53 19.85 1.61 -0.44
C ASP A 53 19.98 0.09 -0.38
N ALA A 54 18.92 -0.64 -0.69
CA ALA A 54 18.90 -2.11 -0.72
C ALA A 54 19.21 -2.70 -2.11
N ARG A 55 19.58 -1.86 -3.10
CA ARG A 55 19.89 -2.29 -4.47
C ARG A 55 18.79 -3.19 -5.06
N ILE A 56 17.53 -2.77 -4.92
CA ILE A 56 16.37 -3.57 -5.38
C ILE A 56 16.48 -3.89 -6.86
N SER A 57 17.04 -2.99 -7.67
CA SER A 57 17.27 -3.22 -9.10
C SER A 57 18.07 -4.50 -9.38
N ASP A 58 19.03 -4.84 -8.51
CA ASP A 58 19.87 -6.03 -8.64
C ASP A 58 19.19 -7.27 -8.04
N GLN A 59 18.09 -7.10 -7.33
CA GLN A 59 17.37 -8.16 -6.63
C GLN A 59 16.19 -8.71 -7.41
N VAL A 60 15.67 -7.96 -8.36
CA VAL A 60 14.53 -8.35 -9.20
C VAL A 60 15.00 -8.83 -10.57
N SER A 61 14.22 -9.69 -11.21
CA SER A 61 14.58 -10.30 -12.51
C SER A 61 14.52 -9.31 -13.67
N ALA A 62 13.65 -8.31 -13.58
CA ALA A 62 13.58 -7.20 -14.54
C ALA A 62 12.94 -5.96 -13.91
N ASN A 63 13.33 -4.79 -14.44
CA ASN A 63 12.75 -3.49 -14.08
C ASN A 63 12.18 -2.82 -15.34
N PHE A 64 10.89 -2.50 -15.30
CA PHE A 64 10.21 -1.68 -16.30
C PHE A 64 9.93 -0.32 -15.68
N PHE A 65 10.62 0.70 -16.16
CA PHE A 65 10.41 2.07 -15.69
C PHE A 65 9.36 2.76 -16.57
N GLU A 66 8.09 2.43 -16.31
CA GLU A 66 6.94 2.85 -17.08
C GLU A 66 5.87 3.48 -16.20
N ASP A 67 5.07 4.36 -16.81
CA ASP A 67 3.95 5.01 -16.14
C ASP A 67 2.67 4.16 -16.26
N ILE A 68 2.05 3.80 -15.14
CA ILE A 68 0.81 3.04 -15.15
C ILE A 68 -0.36 3.77 -15.83
N ARG A 69 -0.27 5.09 -16.05
CA ARG A 69 -1.25 5.88 -16.78
C ARG A 69 -1.23 5.61 -18.28
N ASP A 70 -0.12 5.09 -18.80
CA ASP A 70 0.01 4.68 -20.20
C ASP A 70 -0.49 3.25 -20.36
N GLU A 71 -1.73 3.11 -20.86
CA GLU A 71 -2.39 1.82 -21.06
C GLU A 71 -1.58 0.89 -21.98
N LEU A 72 -0.99 1.44 -23.05
CA LEU A 72 -0.27 0.65 -24.04
C LEU A 72 1.03 0.07 -23.45
N GLN A 73 1.77 0.87 -22.71
CA GLN A 73 3.00 0.41 -22.03
C GLN A 73 2.69 -0.65 -20.98
N VAL A 74 1.65 -0.44 -20.16
CA VAL A 74 1.20 -1.42 -19.16
C VAL A 74 0.79 -2.73 -19.82
N SER A 75 -0.04 -2.67 -20.86
CA SER A 75 -0.51 -3.85 -21.58
C SER A 75 0.65 -4.63 -22.22
N ASN A 76 1.57 -3.95 -22.87
CA ASN A 76 2.77 -4.55 -23.47
C ASN A 76 3.65 -5.22 -22.41
N ALA A 77 3.92 -4.51 -21.31
CA ALA A 77 4.74 -5.06 -20.22
C ALA A 77 4.10 -6.33 -19.64
N ILE A 78 2.82 -6.32 -19.28
CA ILE A 78 2.13 -7.50 -18.73
C ILE A 78 2.07 -8.64 -19.75
N GLY A 79 1.82 -8.33 -21.03
CA GLY A 79 1.79 -9.31 -22.12
C GLY A 79 3.12 -10.03 -22.36
N ILE A 80 4.24 -9.30 -22.28
CA ILE A 80 5.61 -9.85 -22.38
C ILE A 80 5.97 -10.65 -21.14
N LEU A 81 5.69 -10.11 -19.95
CA LEU A 81 6.06 -10.68 -18.67
C LEU A 81 5.27 -11.94 -18.33
N ARG A 82 4.01 -12.01 -18.73
CA ARG A 82 3.10 -13.12 -18.41
C ARG A 82 3.19 -13.53 -16.92
N PRO A 83 2.93 -12.62 -15.96
CA PRO A 83 3.06 -12.94 -14.55
C PRO A 83 2.00 -13.95 -14.09
N ASP A 84 2.33 -14.78 -13.09
CA ASP A 84 1.35 -15.62 -12.39
C ASP A 84 0.47 -14.81 -11.43
N TYR A 85 1.06 -13.77 -10.82
CA TYR A 85 0.40 -12.94 -9.82
C TYR A 85 0.82 -11.47 -9.90
N VAL A 86 -0.10 -10.57 -9.56
CA VAL A 86 0.17 -9.13 -9.60
C VAL A 86 -0.09 -8.50 -8.23
N PHE A 87 0.92 -7.81 -7.68
CA PHE A 87 0.76 -6.87 -6.59
C PHE A 87 0.77 -5.45 -7.13
N HIS A 88 -0.36 -4.78 -7.06
CA HIS A 88 -0.49 -3.41 -7.52
C HIS A 88 -0.36 -2.42 -6.36
N LEU A 89 0.86 -1.83 -6.23
CA LEU A 89 1.17 -0.84 -5.20
C LEU A 89 1.51 0.54 -5.79
N ALA A 90 1.65 0.66 -7.11
CA ALA A 90 1.88 1.94 -7.77
C ALA A 90 0.71 2.90 -7.53
N ALA A 91 1.00 4.06 -7.00
CA ALA A 91 0.00 5.09 -6.70
C ALA A 91 0.68 6.44 -6.41
N GLN A 92 -0.04 7.53 -6.63
CA GLN A 92 0.26 8.78 -5.95
C GLN A 92 -0.27 8.66 -4.51
N ALA A 93 0.62 8.62 -3.51
CA ALA A 93 0.32 8.22 -2.13
C ALA A 93 0.32 9.37 -1.11
N TYR A 94 0.51 10.61 -1.56
CA TYR A 94 0.70 11.78 -0.68
C TYR A 94 -0.53 12.69 -0.67
N VAL A 95 -1.17 12.83 0.49
CA VAL A 95 -2.38 13.66 0.66
C VAL A 95 -2.12 15.12 0.25
N ARG A 96 -1.01 15.73 0.67
CA ARG A 96 -0.71 17.13 0.33
C ARG A 96 -0.45 17.33 -1.17
N ARG A 97 0.26 16.40 -1.80
CA ARG A 97 0.48 16.42 -3.25
C ARG A 97 -0.85 16.31 -3.99
N SER A 98 -1.80 15.49 -3.49
CA SER A 98 -3.13 15.37 -4.10
C SER A 98 -3.94 16.67 -4.03
N VAL A 99 -3.79 17.46 -2.98
CA VAL A 99 -4.45 18.78 -2.87
C VAL A 99 -3.84 19.78 -3.86
N ARG A 100 -2.50 19.76 -4.02
CA ARG A 100 -1.80 20.64 -4.97
C ARG A 100 -2.03 20.21 -6.43
N ASN A 101 -2.14 18.91 -6.67
CA ASN A 101 -2.27 18.32 -8.01
C ASN A 101 -3.31 17.18 -8.03
N PRO A 102 -4.62 17.49 -7.94
CA PRO A 102 -5.67 16.49 -7.85
C PRO A 102 -5.80 15.62 -9.11
N ILE A 103 -5.56 16.17 -10.30
CA ILE A 103 -5.64 15.42 -11.56
C ILE A 103 -4.59 14.31 -11.61
N GLU A 104 -3.37 14.56 -11.16
CA GLU A 104 -2.35 13.53 -11.06
C GLU A 104 -2.81 12.37 -10.15
N SER A 105 -3.41 12.68 -9.01
CA SER A 105 -3.90 11.67 -8.09
C SER A 105 -5.04 10.84 -8.69
N ILE A 106 -5.97 11.47 -9.38
CA ILE A 106 -7.08 10.78 -10.02
C ILE A 106 -6.57 9.90 -11.17
N THR A 107 -5.78 10.45 -12.08
CA THR A 107 -5.29 9.70 -13.24
C THR A 107 -4.36 8.56 -12.85
N THR A 108 -3.48 8.75 -11.86
CA THR A 108 -2.59 7.68 -11.38
C THR A 108 -3.37 6.62 -10.63
N ASN A 109 -4.19 7.01 -9.64
CA ASN A 109 -4.80 6.06 -8.72
C ASN A 109 -6.01 5.35 -9.34
N VAL A 110 -6.81 6.03 -10.15
CA VAL A 110 -8.02 5.45 -10.74
C VAL A 110 -7.73 4.88 -12.13
N THR A 111 -7.30 5.73 -13.07
CA THR A 111 -7.05 5.30 -14.45
C THR A 111 -5.87 4.31 -14.51
N GLY A 112 -4.75 4.63 -13.84
CA GLY A 112 -3.59 3.73 -13.79
C GLY A 112 -3.93 2.36 -13.19
N THR A 113 -4.74 2.30 -12.12
CA THR A 113 -5.21 1.02 -11.57
C THR A 113 -6.10 0.28 -12.57
N ALA A 114 -7.00 0.97 -13.26
CA ALA A 114 -7.85 0.35 -14.29
C ALA A 114 -7.02 -0.24 -15.42
N ASN A 115 -5.99 0.45 -15.90
CA ASN A 115 -5.07 -0.05 -16.93
C ASN A 115 -4.37 -1.35 -16.48
N VAL A 116 -3.80 -1.36 -15.27
CA VAL A 116 -3.13 -2.56 -14.73
C VAL A 116 -4.11 -3.69 -14.52
N LEU A 117 -5.32 -3.42 -14.02
CA LEU A 117 -6.34 -4.45 -13.80
C LEU A 117 -6.82 -5.05 -15.13
N LEU A 118 -7.19 -4.24 -16.12
CA LEU A 118 -7.69 -4.73 -17.41
C LEU A 118 -6.62 -5.53 -18.14
N SER A 119 -5.37 -5.04 -18.17
CA SER A 119 -4.24 -5.79 -18.77
C SER A 119 -4.00 -7.11 -18.05
N SER A 120 -4.12 -7.14 -16.72
CA SER A 120 -3.99 -8.38 -15.92
C SER A 120 -5.13 -9.35 -16.16
N LEU A 121 -6.36 -8.84 -16.34
CA LEU A 121 -7.52 -9.67 -16.68
C LEU A 121 -7.40 -10.30 -18.07
N ALA A 122 -6.85 -9.58 -19.03
CA ALA A 122 -6.60 -10.09 -20.39
C ALA A 122 -5.44 -11.08 -20.48
N CYS A 123 -4.48 -11.07 -19.54
CA CYS A 123 -3.31 -11.95 -19.55
C CYS A 123 -3.65 -13.33 -18.95
N GLU A 124 -3.64 -14.37 -19.76
CA GLU A 124 -4.05 -15.74 -19.36
C GLU A 124 -3.29 -16.30 -18.15
N SER A 125 -1.98 -15.99 -18.01
CA SER A 125 -1.15 -16.54 -16.93
C SER A 125 -1.51 -16.00 -15.55
N VAL A 126 -2.13 -14.80 -15.46
CA VAL A 126 -2.50 -14.17 -14.18
C VAL A 126 -3.59 -14.97 -13.49
N ILE A 127 -3.28 -15.48 -12.30
CA ILE A 127 -4.21 -16.23 -11.43
C ILE A 127 -5.00 -15.26 -10.54
N GLY A 128 -4.35 -14.21 -10.04
CA GLY A 128 -4.98 -13.24 -9.17
C GLY A 128 -4.17 -11.96 -8.98
N MET A 129 -4.78 -11.02 -8.24
CA MET A 129 -4.22 -9.70 -8.03
C MET A 129 -4.57 -9.18 -6.64
N THR A 130 -3.58 -8.59 -5.98
CA THR A 130 -3.74 -7.79 -4.75
C THR A 130 -3.53 -6.32 -5.07
N ILE A 131 -4.52 -5.48 -4.80
CA ILE A 131 -4.51 -4.06 -5.12
C ILE A 131 -4.48 -3.24 -3.83
N ALA A 132 -3.39 -2.49 -3.60
CA ALA A 132 -3.23 -1.69 -2.40
C ALA A 132 -4.03 -0.38 -2.49
N THR A 133 -4.96 -0.22 -1.55
CA THR A 133 -5.67 1.03 -1.31
C THR A 133 -5.25 1.65 0.04
N THR A 134 -6.16 2.11 0.87
CA THR A 134 -5.83 2.81 2.12
C THR A 134 -6.99 2.70 3.13
N ASP A 135 -6.69 2.86 4.41
CA ASP A 135 -7.68 3.08 5.48
C ASP A 135 -8.53 4.36 5.29
N LYS A 136 -8.07 5.29 4.46
CA LYS A 136 -8.76 6.56 4.17
C LYS A 136 -9.86 6.45 3.12
N VAL A 137 -10.15 5.25 2.62
CA VAL A 137 -11.25 5.03 1.66
C VAL A 137 -12.63 5.13 2.28
N TYR A 138 -12.73 5.13 3.60
CA TYR A 138 -14.00 5.17 4.31
C TYR A 138 -14.55 6.59 4.49
N GLU A 139 -15.88 6.73 4.43
CA GLU A 139 -16.56 7.95 4.84
C GLU A 139 -16.45 8.12 6.37
N ASN A 140 -15.55 9.01 6.79
CA ASN A 140 -15.28 9.23 8.21
C ASN A 140 -16.01 10.48 8.73
N LEU A 141 -17.15 10.25 9.37
CA LEU A 141 -18.01 11.25 9.99
C LEU A 141 -17.88 11.26 11.53
N GLY A 142 -16.70 10.90 12.08
CA GLY A 142 -16.49 10.92 13.53
C GLY A 142 -17.04 9.68 14.24
N ARG A 143 -16.79 8.49 13.73
CA ARG A 143 -17.24 7.23 14.37
C ARG A 143 -16.39 6.85 15.57
N ASN A 144 -17.04 6.21 16.56
CA ASN A 144 -16.40 5.68 17.77
C ASN A 144 -16.11 4.16 17.67
N ARG A 145 -15.97 3.62 16.48
CA ARG A 145 -15.59 2.21 16.27
C ARG A 145 -14.65 2.05 15.08
N PRO A 146 -13.82 0.99 15.06
CA PRO A 146 -13.00 0.64 13.89
C PRO A 146 -13.85 0.42 12.64
N PHE A 147 -13.33 0.82 11.47
CA PHE A 147 -13.95 0.58 10.18
C PHE A 147 -13.88 -0.89 9.79
N GLU A 148 -14.99 -1.42 9.32
CA GLU A 148 -15.13 -2.75 8.74
C GLU A 148 -15.25 -2.65 7.21
N GLU A 149 -14.95 -3.73 6.49
CA GLU A 149 -14.88 -3.74 5.02
C GLU A 149 -16.21 -3.37 4.35
N SER A 150 -17.33 -3.60 5.03
CA SER A 150 -18.68 -3.25 4.57
C SER A 150 -19.07 -1.78 4.81
N ASP A 151 -18.23 -1.00 5.50
CA ASP A 151 -18.53 0.40 5.75
C ASP A 151 -18.49 1.23 4.47
N LYS A 152 -19.27 2.32 4.45
CA LYS A 152 -19.43 3.20 3.31
C LYS A 152 -18.09 3.82 2.88
N LEU A 153 -17.82 3.76 1.59
CA LEU A 153 -16.67 4.42 0.98
C LEU A 153 -16.91 5.91 0.81
N GLY A 154 -15.83 6.68 0.92
CA GLY A 154 -15.84 8.13 0.76
C GLY A 154 -14.42 8.69 0.71
N GLY A 155 -14.26 9.97 0.97
CA GLY A 155 -12.94 10.62 1.04
C GLY A 155 -13.09 12.13 1.09
N ILE A 156 -12.42 12.78 2.02
CA ILE A 156 -12.52 14.23 2.25
C ILE A 156 -11.43 15.03 1.51
N ASP A 157 -10.42 14.35 1.00
CA ASP A 157 -9.34 14.91 0.20
C ASP A 157 -9.17 14.14 -1.13
N PRO A 158 -8.50 14.73 -2.14
CA PRO A 158 -8.39 14.11 -3.47
C PRO A 158 -7.68 12.74 -3.46
N TYR A 159 -6.71 12.52 -2.56
CA TYR A 159 -6.06 11.21 -2.41
C TYR A 159 -7.05 10.17 -1.89
N SER A 160 -7.72 10.46 -0.78
CA SER A 160 -8.70 9.56 -0.16
C SER A 160 -9.85 9.25 -1.12
N ALA A 161 -10.38 10.28 -1.78
CA ALA A 161 -11.43 10.14 -2.79
C ALA A 161 -10.97 9.30 -3.99
N SER A 162 -9.75 9.50 -4.50
CA SER A 162 -9.21 8.71 -5.61
C SER A 162 -9.05 7.23 -5.23
N LYS A 163 -8.63 6.93 -3.99
CA LYS A 163 -8.52 5.56 -3.50
C LYS A 163 -9.88 4.89 -3.25
N ALA A 164 -10.89 5.64 -2.78
CA ALA A 164 -12.26 5.16 -2.70
C ALA A 164 -12.86 4.88 -4.09
N ALA A 165 -12.62 5.77 -5.05
CA ALA A 165 -13.00 5.55 -6.44
C ALA A 165 -12.29 4.31 -7.05
N THR A 166 -11.03 4.08 -6.70
CA THR A 166 -10.29 2.86 -7.08
C THR A 166 -11.02 1.60 -6.59
N GLU A 167 -11.49 1.55 -5.34
CA GLU A 167 -12.25 0.43 -4.80
C GLU A 167 -13.51 0.15 -5.64
N ILE A 168 -14.26 1.21 -5.96
CA ILE A 168 -15.50 1.13 -6.74
C ILE A 168 -15.21 0.62 -8.16
N ILE A 169 -14.20 1.17 -8.83
CA ILE A 169 -13.83 0.82 -10.20
C ILE A 169 -13.29 -0.62 -10.26
N VAL A 170 -12.43 -1.01 -9.31
CA VAL A 170 -11.92 -2.40 -9.22
C VAL A 170 -13.06 -3.39 -9.08
N ASN A 171 -14.01 -3.14 -8.19
CA ASN A 171 -15.17 -3.99 -8.02
C ASN A 171 -16.02 -4.08 -9.30
N SER A 172 -16.33 -2.95 -9.92
CA SER A 172 -17.12 -2.88 -11.14
C SER A 172 -16.46 -3.64 -12.30
N ILE A 173 -15.17 -3.40 -12.57
CA ILE A 173 -14.42 -4.09 -13.62
C ILE A 173 -14.31 -5.58 -13.32
N SER A 174 -14.08 -5.98 -12.06
CA SER A 174 -13.98 -7.39 -11.66
C SER A 174 -15.29 -8.16 -11.90
N ILE A 175 -16.42 -7.50 -11.76
CA ILE A 175 -17.73 -8.09 -12.07
C ILE A 175 -17.96 -8.20 -13.58
N ALA A 176 -17.69 -7.10 -14.31
CA ALA A 176 -18.07 -6.99 -15.73
C ALA A 176 -17.05 -7.66 -16.67
N ASN A 177 -15.76 -7.67 -16.34
CA ASN A 177 -14.67 -7.97 -17.26
C ASN A 177 -13.80 -9.18 -16.83
N ASN A 178 -14.26 -10.01 -15.90
CA ASN A 178 -13.50 -11.16 -15.38
C ASN A 178 -14.12 -12.53 -15.70
N PRO A 179 -14.22 -12.91 -16.99
CA PRO A 179 -14.83 -14.17 -17.40
C PRO A 179 -14.07 -15.40 -16.87
N SER A 180 -12.75 -15.27 -16.68
CA SER A 180 -11.87 -16.33 -16.17
C SER A 180 -11.91 -16.45 -14.64
N LYS A 181 -12.72 -15.66 -13.95
CA LYS A 181 -12.88 -15.63 -12.49
C LYS A 181 -11.53 -15.52 -11.75
N LYS A 182 -10.60 -14.70 -12.25
CA LYS A 182 -9.35 -14.39 -11.56
C LYS A 182 -9.64 -13.75 -10.20
N ARG A 183 -8.81 -14.06 -9.22
CA ARG A 183 -9.00 -13.63 -7.84
C ARG A 183 -8.48 -12.22 -7.62
N ILE A 184 -9.36 -11.26 -7.45
CA ILE A 184 -9.01 -9.84 -7.27
C ILE A 184 -9.47 -9.38 -5.89
N THR A 185 -8.54 -8.86 -5.09
CA THR A 185 -8.87 -8.32 -3.76
C THR A 185 -8.13 -6.99 -3.55
N THR A 186 -8.87 -5.98 -3.11
CA THR A 186 -8.30 -4.73 -2.61
C THR A 186 -7.87 -4.89 -1.15
N VAL A 187 -6.76 -4.26 -0.78
CA VAL A 187 -6.23 -4.32 0.58
C VAL A 187 -6.09 -2.93 1.16
N ARG A 188 -6.75 -2.71 2.30
CA ARG A 188 -6.82 -1.43 3.01
C ARG A 188 -5.91 -1.50 4.22
N ALA A 189 -4.88 -0.68 4.24
CA ALA A 189 -3.94 -0.64 5.35
C ALA A 189 -3.81 0.77 5.89
N GLY A 190 -3.57 0.87 7.19
CA GLY A 190 -3.33 2.13 7.90
C GLY A 190 -1.90 2.64 7.73
N ASN A 191 -1.47 3.46 8.69
CA ASN A 191 -0.15 4.07 8.69
C ASN A 191 0.95 3.00 8.83
N VAL A 192 1.66 2.74 7.74
CA VAL A 192 2.73 1.75 7.70
C VAL A 192 4.06 2.45 7.91
N ILE A 193 4.87 1.93 8.83
CA ILE A 193 6.21 2.45 9.19
C ILE A 193 7.27 1.37 9.04
N GLY A 194 8.51 1.77 8.80
CA GLY A 194 9.65 0.85 8.69
C GLY A 194 10.90 1.53 8.13
N GLY A 195 12.01 0.84 8.17
CA GLY A 195 13.26 1.32 7.57
C GLY A 195 13.13 1.55 6.07
N GLY A 196 13.79 2.58 5.57
CA GLY A 196 13.77 2.94 4.14
C GLY A 196 12.54 3.73 3.67
N ASP A 197 11.65 4.16 4.57
CA ASP A 197 10.64 5.17 4.24
C ASP A 197 11.24 6.56 4.33
N TRP A 198 11.36 7.23 3.19
CA TRP A 198 11.85 8.60 3.06
C TRP A 198 10.80 9.56 2.53
N GLY A 199 9.53 9.10 2.51
CA GLY A 199 8.43 9.89 1.97
C GLY A 199 8.31 11.27 2.59
N GLU A 200 8.00 12.27 1.77
CA GLU A 200 7.75 13.63 2.22
C GLU A 200 6.43 13.74 3.00
N ASP A 201 6.34 14.69 3.91
CA ASP A 201 5.13 14.96 4.70
C ASP A 201 4.61 13.76 5.53
N ARG A 202 5.48 12.78 5.81
CA ARG A 202 5.18 11.64 6.67
C ARG A 202 5.83 11.81 8.03
N LEU A 203 5.06 11.61 9.09
CA LEU A 203 5.49 11.86 10.47
C LEU A 203 6.79 11.13 10.85
N VAL A 204 6.88 9.83 10.58
CA VAL A 204 8.03 9.02 11.02
C VAL A 204 9.32 9.38 10.28
N PRO A 205 9.35 9.47 8.94
CA PRO A 205 10.52 10.01 8.24
C PRO A 205 10.94 11.40 8.72
N ASP A 206 9.98 12.33 8.92
CA ASP A 206 10.27 13.67 9.42
C ASP A 206 10.86 13.64 10.83
N LEU A 207 10.29 12.80 11.71
CA LEU A 207 10.77 12.63 13.09
C LEU A 207 12.17 12.05 13.14
N VAL A 208 12.50 11.07 12.29
CA VAL A 208 13.86 10.53 12.18
C VAL A 208 14.83 11.60 11.70
N ARG A 209 14.47 12.42 10.69
CA ARG A 209 15.27 13.57 10.26
C ARG A 209 15.51 14.56 11.39
N ALA A 210 14.48 14.91 12.16
CA ALA A 210 14.62 15.80 13.32
C ALA A 210 15.55 15.25 14.39
N LEU A 211 15.44 13.96 14.70
CA LEU A 211 16.24 13.30 15.72
C LEU A 211 17.72 13.15 15.29
N CYS A 212 17.98 12.86 14.01
CA CYS A 212 19.33 12.69 13.48
C CYS A 212 20.04 14.02 13.22
N SER A 213 19.35 15.01 12.63
CA SER A 213 19.95 16.27 12.13
C SER A 213 19.56 17.49 12.94
N ASN A 214 18.79 17.34 14.03
CA ASN A 214 18.20 18.43 14.81
C ASN A 214 17.36 19.43 13.99
N GLN A 215 16.80 18.94 12.89
CA GLN A 215 15.96 19.71 11.99
C GLN A 215 14.61 20.02 12.64
N LEU A 216 14.11 21.26 12.53
CA LEU A 216 12.77 21.61 12.98
C LEU A 216 11.74 20.93 12.09
N ILE A 217 10.81 20.21 12.69
CA ILE A 217 9.67 19.62 12.00
C ILE A 217 8.35 20.17 12.51
N SER A 218 7.33 20.13 11.67
CA SER A 218 5.98 20.56 12.03
C SER A 218 5.10 19.33 12.31
N ILE A 219 4.63 19.20 13.55
CA ILE A 219 3.69 18.17 13.96
C ILE A 219 2.27 18.74 13.94
N ARG A 220 1.40 18.08 13.20
CA ARG A 220 0.00 18.45 13.06
C ARG A 220 -0.86 17.46 13.84
N ASN A 221 -2.00 17.96 14.35
CA ASN A 221 -3.00 17.13 15.01
C ASN A 221 -2.39 16.13 16.03
N PRO A 222 -1.67 16.58 17.06
CA PRO A 222 -0.93 15.71 17.98
C PRO A 222 -1.80 14.70 18.71
N ASN A 223 -3.11 14.98 18.87
CA ASN A 223 -4.07 14.11 19.51
C ASN A 223 -4.78 13.14 18.54
N ALA A 224 -4.53 13.27 17.24
CA ALA A 224 -5.13 12.37 16.27
C ALA A 224 -4.60 10.93 16.42
N THR A 225 -5.51 9.96 16.45
CA THR A 225 -5.20 8.55 16.60
C THR A 225 -5.02 7.89 15.24
N ARG A 226 -3.99 7.06 15.11
CA ARG A 226 -3.68 6.34 13.86
C ARG A 226 -3.33 4.89 14.12
N PRO A 227 -3.68 3.97 13.21
CA PRO A 227 -3.36 2.55 13.29
C PRO A 227 -1.94 2.29 12.77
N TRP A 228 -0.94 2.57 13.60
CA TRP A 228 0.47 2.38 13.23
C TRP A 228 0.83 0.90 13.18
N GLN A 229 1.42 0.44 12.07
CA GLN A 229 1.89 -0.93 11.93
C GLN A 229 3.23 -1.00 11.21
N HIS A 230 4.01 -2.05 11.49
CA HIS A 230 5.25 -2.26 10.78
C HIS A 230 4.99 -2.73 9.33
N VAL A 231 5.87 -2.33 8.42
CA VAL A 231 5.73 -2.67 6.99
C VAL A 231 5.70 -4.18 6.75
N LEU A 232 6.49 -4.94 7.47
CA LEU A 232 6.55 -6.40 7.34
C LEU A 232 5.23 -7.07 7.76
N ASP A 233 4.57 -6.56 8.80
CA ASP A 233 3.28 -7.09 9.25
C ASP A 233 2.19 -6.87 8.20
N CYS A 234 2.15 -5.67 7.64
CA CYS A 234 1.24 -5.32 6.55
C CYS A 234 1.48 -6.21 5.32
N LEU A 235 2.75 -6.34 4.88
CA LEU A 235 3.11 -7.13 3.72
C LEU A 235 2.96 -8.63 3.94
N TYR A 236 3.14 -9.11 5.15
CA TYR A 236 2.82 -10.49 5.51
C TYR A 236 1.34 -10.80 5.25
N GLY A 237 0.45 -9.89 5.61
CA GLY A 237 -0.99 -10.02 5.28
C GLY A 237 -1.25 -10.08 3.77
N TYR A 238 -0.55 -9.24 2.98
CA TYR A 238 -0.67 -9.26 1.52
C TYR A 238 -0.17 -10.59 0.92
N LEU A 239 0.92 -11.14 1.46
CA LEU A 239 1.46 -12.44 1.02
C LEU A 239 0.54 -13.60 1.39
N LEU A 240 -0.07 -13.61 2.58
CA LEU A 240 -1.07 -14.61 2.98
C LEU A 240 -2.30 -14.59 2.06
N LEU A 241 -2.79 -13.39 1.71
CA LEU A 241 -3.87 -13.23 0.76
C LEU A 241 -3.51 -13.79 -0.61
N ALA A 242 -2.36 -13.40 -1.15
CA ALA A 242 -1.89 -13.86 -2.45
C ALA A 242 -1.67 -15.38 -2.45
N GLN A 243 -1.11 -15.95 -1.38
CA GLN A 243 -1.00 -17.39 -1.21
C GLN A 243 -2.37 -18.07 -1.27
N SER A 244 -3.38 -17.52 -0.58
CA SER A 244 -4.74 -18.07 -0.61
C SER A 244 -5.35 -18.03 -2.02
N HIS A 245 -5.06 -16.99 -2.81
CA HIS A 245 -5.44 -16.90 -4.21
C HIS A 245 -4.75 -17.97 -5.07
N LEU A 246 -3.43 -18.13 -4.91
CA LEU A 246 -2.63 -19.12 -5.65
C LEU A 246 -3.02 -20.56 -5.31
N GLU A 247 -3.39 -20.83 -4.05
CA GLU A 247 -3.90 -22.12 -3.59
C GLU A 247 -5.34 -22.41 -4.06
N GLY A 248 -6.00 -21.44 -4.68
CA GLY A 248 -7.35 -21.61 -5.17
C GLY A 248 -8.41 -21.63 -4.09
N LYS A 249 -8.14 -21.07 -2.90
CA LYS A 249 -9.12 -21.02 -1.80
C LYS A 249 -10.37 -20.24 -2.17
N ASP A 250 -11.52 -20.79 -1.86
CA ASP A 250 -12.81 -20.12 -2.02
C ASP A 250 -13.14 -19.22 -0.82
N GLY A 251 -14.12 -18.34 -0.99
CA GLY A 251 -14.59 -17.44 0.08
C GLY A 251 -13.66 -16.31 0.44
N ILE A 252 -12.64 -16.04 -0.37
CA ILE A 252 -11.76 -14.88 -0.16
C ILE A 252 -12.53 -13.60 -0.50
N PRO A 253 -12.62 -12.63 0.42
CA PRO A 253 -13.35 -11.38 0.19
C PRO A 253 -12.72 -10.51 -0.91
N THR A 254 -13.53 -9.63 -1.52
CA THR A 254 -13.07 -8.67 -2.52
C THR A 254 -12.33 -7.46 -1.93
N ALA A 255 -12.45 -7.25 -0.61
CA ALA A 255 -11.72 -6.24 0.13
C ALA A 255 -11.32 -6.76 1.52
N ILE A 256 -10.12 -6.42 2.01
CA ILE A 256 -9.64 -6.83 3.34
C ILE A 256 -8.87 -5.68 4.01
N ASN A 257 -9.18 -5.42 5.28
CA ASN A 257 -8.46 -4.50 6.14
C ASN A 257 -7.27 -5.18 6.82
N PHE A 258 -6.13 -4.49 6.81
CA PHE A 258 -4.93 -4.85 7.56
C PHE A 258 -4.55 -3.69 8.48
N GLY A 259 -4.86 -3.80 9.75
CA GLY A 259 -4.55 -2.78 10.76
C GLY A 259 -4.31 -3.41 12.13
N PRO A 260 -3.54 -2.75 13.01
CA PRO A 260 -3.29 -3.23 14.36
C PRO A 260 -4.58 -3.15 15.20
N SER A 261 -4.62 -3.95 16.25
CA SER A 261 -5.72 -3.90 17.23
C SER A 261 -5.65 -2.66 18.13
N ASN A 262 -4.48 -2.02 18.22
CA ASN A 262 -4.25 -0.83 19.04
C ASN A 262 -3.82 0.32 18.15
N SER A 263 -4.32 1.50 18.46
CA SER A 263 -3.94 2.76 17.82
C SER A 263 -3.22 3.65 18.82
N LEU A 264 -2.31 4.48 18.32
CA LEU A 264 -1.60 5.48 19.12
C LEU A 264 -1.86 6.87 18.56
N THR A 265 -1.90 7.85 19.45
CA THR A 265 -1.89 9.24 19.03
C THR A 265 -0.54 9.61 18.42
N VAL A 266 -0.55 10.64 17.58
CA VAL A 266 0.69 11.23 17.03
C VAL A 266 1.67 11.59 18.15
N LYS A 267 1.18 12.20 19.25
CA LYS A 267 2.00 12.58 20.41
C LYS A 267 2.64 11.38 21.11
N GLU A 268 1.89 10.30 21.31
CA GLU A 268 2.44 9.07 21.92
C GLU A 268 3.53 8.46 21.04
N LEU A 269 3.33 8.42 19.73
CA LEU A 269 4.35 7.93 18.80
C LEU A 269 5.63 8.77 18.88
N VAL A 270 5.52 10.10 18.89
CA VAL A 270 6.68 11.01 19.06
C VAL A 270 7.44 10.68 20.36
N CYS A 271 6.73 10.53 21.47
CA CYS A 271 7.35 10.18 22.76
C CYS A 271 8.08 8.83 22.70
N LEU A 272 7.53 7.83 22.00
CA LEU A 272 8.19 6.53 21.83
C LEU A 272 9.50 6.65 21.04
N PHE A 273 9.51 7.42 19.95
CA PHE A 273 10.72 7.67 19.16
C PHE A 273 11.78 8.43 19.96
N GLU A 274 11.40 9.50 20.68
CA GLU A 274 12.32 10.23 21.57
C GLU A 274 12.95 9.33 22.62
N LYS A 275 12.17 8.46 23.23
CA LYS A 275 12.65 7.46 24.19
C LYS A 275 13.61 6.46 23.56
N ALA A 276 13.29 5.96 22.36
CA ALA A 276 14.13 4.98 21.65
C ALA A 276 15.47 5.61 21.22
N PHE A 277 15.46 6.83 20.74
CA PHE A 277 16.67 7.59 20.33
C PHE A 277 17.42 8.22 21.51
N LYS A 278 16.83 8.19 22.72
CA LYS A 278 17.36 8.90 23.91
C LYS A 278 17.65 10.38 23.64
N LYS A 279 16.86 11.00 22.81
CA LYS A 279 17.01 12.39 22.33
C LYS A 279 15.66 13.04 22.13
N LYS A 280 15.55 14.34 22.38
CA LYS A 280 14.37 15.12 22.06
C LYS A 280 14.37 15.55 20.60
N ALA A 281 13.24 15.42 19.93
CA ALA A 281 13.05 15.95 18.60
C ALA A 281 12.79 17.46 18.65
N ASN A 282 13.28 18.16 17.65
CA ASN A 282 13.01 19.60 17.49
C ASN A 282 11.73 19.75 16.66
N TYR A 283 10.60 20.12 17.30
CA TYR A 283 9.33 20.25 16.62
C TYR A 283 8.47 21.39 17.14
N GLU A 284 7.57 21.86 16.30
CA GLU A 284 6.50 22.77 16.64
C GLU A 284 5.14 22.17 16.28
N TYR A 285 4.10 22.57 17.01
CA TYR A 285 2.75 22.20 16.68
C TYR A 285 2.11 23.21 15.74
N LEU A 286 1.65 22.74 14.57
CA LEU A 286 0.91 23.56 13.62
C LEU A 286 -0.52 23.05 13.45
N LYS A 287 -1.46 23.96 13.24
CA LYS A 287 -2.81 23.59 12.83
C LYS A 287 -2.78 23.17 11.36
N SER A 288 -3.33 22.00 11.05
CA SER A 288 -3.46 21.57 9.66
C SER A 288 -4.47 22.45 8.92
N PRO A 289 -4.12 23.02 7.76
CA PRO A 289 -5.08 23.72 6.91
C PRO A 289 -6.02 22.75 6.17
N ILE A 290 -5.67 21.47 6.12
CA ILE A 290 -6.45 20.41 5.47
C ILE A 290 -7.20 19.64 6.57
N PRO A 291 -8.51 19.42 6.44
CA PRO A 291 -9.24 18.57 7.36
C PRO A 291 -8.61 17.16 7.40
N GLU A 292 -8.25 16.71 8.59
CA GLU A 292 -7.79 15.35 8.82
C GLU A 292 -8.69 14.67 9.84
N SER A 293 -8.98 13.39 9.64
CA SER A 293 -9.76 12.61 10.59
C SER A 293 -9.06 12.56 11.95
N GLU A 294 -9.78 12.82 13.02
CA GLU A 294 -9.25 12.74 14.39
C GLU A 294 -8.98 11.29 14.80
N GLN A 295 -9.88 10.39 14.43
CA GLN A 295 -9.75 8.96 14.70
C GLN A 295 -9.84 8.17 13.40
N LEU A 296 -8.91 7.26 13.24
CA LEU A 296 -8.90 6.31 12.13
C LEU A 296 -8.39 4.97 12.65
N GLU A 297 -9.26 3.99 12.66
CA GLU A 297 -8.99 2.64 13.14
C GLU A 297 -9.61 1.62 12.18
N LEU A 298 -8.93 0.49 11.99
CA LEU A 298 -9.39 -0.60 11.14
C LEU A 298 -9.72 -1.85 11.96
N SER A 299 -10.85 -2.47 11.68
CA SER A 299 -11.14 -3.83 12.14
C SER A 299 -10.44 -4.84 11.21
N SER A 300 -9.58 -5.66 11.76
CA SER A 300 -8.90 -6.75 11.03
C SER A 300 -9.52 -8.12 11.32
N LYS A 301 -10.76 -8.16 11.80
CA LYS A 301 -11.48 -9.41 12.09
C LYS A 301 -11.56 -10.31 10.86
N LEU A 302 -11.82 -9.73 9.69
CA LEU A 302 -11.93 -10.47 8.44
C LEU A 302 -10.58 -11.05 8.00
N ALA A 303 -9.49 -10.29 8.08
CA ALA A 303 -8.14 -10.80 7.82
C ALA A 303 -7.77 -11.96 8.77
N LYS A 304 -8.12 -11.83 10.06
CA LYS A 304 -7.88 -12.88 11.05
C LYS A 304 -8.68 -14.14 10.75
N SER A 305 -9.96 -14.04 10.50
CA SER A 305 -10.84 -15.21 10.26
C SER A 305 -10.57 -15.91 8.94
N THR A 306 -10.24 -15.13 7.87
CA THR A 306 -10.07 -15.67 6.51
C THR A 306 -8.64 -16.17 6.26
N LEU A 307 -7.64 -15.41 6.72
CA LEU A 307 -6.23 -15.64 6.41
C LEU A 307 -5.41 -16.13 7.61
N GLY A 308 -5.95 -16.09 8.83
CA GLY A 308 -5.19 -16.31 10.05
C GLY A 308 -4.19 -15.20 10.36
N TRP A 309 -4.33 -14.03 9.71
CA TRP A 309 -3.45 -12.90 9.94
C TRP A 309 -3.70 -12.26 11.31
N GLN A 310 -2.63 -12.08 12.07
CA GLN A 310 -2.65 -11.37 13.36
C GLN A 310 -1.25 -10.79 13.62
N LEU A 311 -1.21 -9.66 14.34
CA LEU A 311 0.00 -9.00 14.83
C LEU A 311 0.41 -9.54 16.18
#